data_395a12d00b6d7cb0e8fd549dfb3107d7
#
_entry.id   395a12d00b6d7cb0e8fd549dfb3107d7
#
_cell.length_a   1.000
_cell.length_b   1.000
_cell.length_c   1.000
_cell.angle_alpha   90.00
_cell.angle_beta   90.00
_cell.angle_gamma   90.00
#
_symmetry.space_group_name_H-M   'P 1'
#
loop_
_entity.id
_entity.type
_entity.pdbx_description
1 polymer ?
#
loop_
_entity_poly.entity_id
_entity_poly.type
_entity_poly.pdbx_seq_one_letter_code
_entity_poly.pdbx_strand_id
1 'polypeptide(L)'
;MKTTIISVESSLRCPGKLVRELLQDLRASRELAWQLFSRDLKAAYRQSFLGYVWVFLPPLFTTLTFTFLNSQNILSIGETPVPYPAYAMLGILLWQNFVDALNSPIKSVNANKAMLIKVNFPREALVLAGLGEVMFNFFIRLVLLIPVFIIFEIPVTTSIL
;
A
#
# COMPACT_ATOMS: atom_id res chain seq x y z
N MET A 1 4.50 34.09 12.77
CA MET A 1 5.29 32.99 13.38
C MET A 1 4.45 32.33 14.46
N LYS A 2 3.91 31.14 14.25
CA LYS A 2 3.24 30.37 15.31
C LYS A 2 4.33 29.67 16.14
N THR A 3 4.59 30.18 17.31
CA THR A 3 5.43 29.51 18.32
C THR A 3 4.66 28.31 18.83
N THR A 4 5.06 27.12 18.44
CA THR A 4 4.55 25.87 19.00
C THR A 4 5.23 25.67 20.36
N ILE A 5 4.51 26.00 21.43
CA ILE A 5 4.97 25.71 22.79
C ILE A 5 4.77 24.20 22.98
N ILE A 6 5.89 23.46 22.96
CA ILE A 6 5.89 22.05 23.31
C ILE A 6 5.73 21.97 24.83
N SER A 7 4.50 21.77 25.30
CA SER A 7 4.25 21.48 26.71
C SER A 7 4.73 20.05 27.00
N VAL A 8 5.47 19.90 28.08
CA VAL A 8 6.03 18.61 28.57
C VAL A 8 4.92 17.68 29.10
N GLU A 9 3.67 18.12 29.15
CA GLU A 9 2.55 17.27 29.51
C GLU A 9 2.26 16.27 28.37
N SER A 10 2.45 15.00 28.69
CA SER A 10 2.19 13.88 27.81
C SER A 10 0.74 13.96 27.29
N SER A 11 0.58 14.26 25.99
CA SER A 11 -0.70 14.30 25.26
C SER A 11 -1.46 12.95 25.37
N LEU A 12 -0.82 11.91 25.85
CA LEU A 12 -1.38 10.58 26.10
C LEU A 12 -2.49 10.56 27.18
N ARG A 13 -2.59 11.59 28.03
CA ARG A 13 -3.63 11.67 29.06
C ARG A 13 -5.03 12.01 28.54
N CYS A 14 -5.13 12.56 27.31
CA CYS A 14 -6.41 12.93 26.70
C CYS A 14 -6.51 12.39 25.26
N PRO A 15 -6.90 11.13 25.07
CA PRO A 15 -6.88 10.48 23.73
C PRO A 15 -7.74 11.21 22.69
N GLY A 16 -8.85 11.80 23.08
CA GLY A 16 -9.72 12.56 22.18
C GLY A 16 -9.08 13.86 21.65
N LYS A 17 -8.28 14.54 22.49
CA LYS A 17 -7.54 15.75 22.08
C LYS A 17 -6.41 15.37 21.12
N LEU A 18 -5.70 14.28 21.40
CA LEU A 18 -4.62 13.74 20.59
C LEU A 18 -5.11 13.37 19.18
N VAL A 19 -6.24 12.66 19.08
CA VAL A 19 -6.85 12.30 17.78
C VAL A 19 -7.25 13.54 17.00
N ARG A 20 -7.80 14.55 17.65
CA ARG A 20 -8.21 15.79 16.99
C ARG A 20 -7.00 16.57 16.46
N GLU A 21 -5.93 16.69 17.24
CA GLU A 21 -4.68 17.32 16.83
C GLU A 21 -4.05 16.57 15.65
N LEU A 22 -3.93 15.25 15.73
CA LEU A 22 -3.45 14.42 14.61
C LEU A 22 -4.27 14.63 13.34
N LEU A 23 -5.60 14.67 13.43
CA LEU A 23 -6.46 14.90 12.26
C LEU A 23 -6.28 16.30 11.67
N GLN A 24 -6.02 17.32 12.49
CA GLN A 24 -5.73 18.67 12.02
C GLN A 24 -4.37 18.73 11.33
N ASP A 25 -3.35 18.10 11.89
CA ASP A 25 -2.00 18.04 11.31
C ASP A 25 -1.97 17.24 10.00
N LEU A 26 -2.70 16.14 9.95
CA LEU A 26 -2.90 15.37 8.72
C LEU A 26 -3.59 16.19 7.63
N ARG A 27 -4.62 16.97 7.99
CA ARG A 27 -5.31 17.84 7.03
C ARG A 27 -4.41 18.97 6.54
N ALA A 28 -3.64 19.58 7.43
CA ALA A 28 -2.70 20.65 7.07
C ALA A 28 -1.56 20.13 6.18
N SER A 29 -1.12 18.90 6.40
CA SER A 29 -0.04 18.26 5.64
C SER A 29 -0.49 17.61 4.32
N ARG A 30 -1.79 17.59 4.05
CA ARG A 30 -2.39 16.91 2.88
C ARG A 30 -1.82 17.37 1.54
N GLU A 31 -1.71 18.66 1.35
CA GLU A 31 -1.25 19.24 0.09
C GLU A 31 0.22 18.91 -0.17
N LEU A 32 1.03 19.00 0.85
CA LEU A 32 2.43 18.63 0.80
C LEU A 32 2.61 17.11 0.59
N ALA A 33 1.80 16.29 1.27
CA ALA A 33 1.79 14.84 1.07
C ALA A 33 1.45 14.47 -0.37
N TRP A 34 0.50 15.16 -1.01
CA TRP A 34 0.14 14.95 -2.41
C TRP A 34 1.28 15.31 -3.36
N GLN A 35 1.97 16.42 -3.11
CA GLN A 35 3.13 16.80 -3.92
C GLN A 35 4.26 15.78 -3.81
N LEU A 36 4.55 15.31 -2.59
CA LEU A 36 5.55 14.27 -2.35
C LEU A 36 5.16 12.95 -3.01
N PHE A 37 3.94 12.48 -2.79
CA PHE A 37 3.40 11.29 -3.43
C PHE A 37 3.53 11.37 -4.96
N SER A 38 3.09 12.47 -5.58
CA SER A 38 3.16 12.64 -7.03
C SER A 38 4.60 12.66 -7.55
N ARG A 39 5.51 13.28 -6.79
CA ARG A 39 6.95 13.29 -7.10
C ARG A 39 7.54 11.88 -7.05
N ASP A 40 7.30 11.18 -5.95
CA ASP A 40 7.88 9.87 -5.69
C ASP A 40 7.32 8.83 -6.65
N LEU A 41 6.02 8.91 -6.96
CA LEU A 41 5.37 8.09 -7.97
C LEU A 41 6.00 8.30 -9.36
N LYS A 42 6.13 9.56 -9.79
CA LYS A 42 6.77 9.89 -11.07
C LYS A 42 8.22 9.43 -11.12
N ALA A 43 8.96 9.56 -10.02
CA ALA A 43 10.35 9.13 -9.93
C ALA A 43 10.47 7.59 -10.04
N ALA A 44 9.61 6.85 -9.37
CA ALA A 44 9.62 5.38 -9.38
C ALA A 44 9.39 4.81 -10.79
N TYR A 45 8.48 5.40 -11.56
CA TYR A 45 8.10 4.85 -12.88
C TYR A 45 8.83 5.46 -14.07
N ARG A 46 9.35 6.68 -13.94
CA ARG A 46 10.07 7.36 -15.05
C ARG A 46 11.40 6.71 -15.41
N GLN A 47 12.07 6.07 -14.46
CA GLN A 47 13.39 5.45 -14.65
C GLN A 47 13.32 3.98 -15.04
N SER A 48 12.13 3.40 -15.16
CA SER A 48 11.94 1.98 -15.46
C SER A 48 11.50 1.77 -16.90
N PHE A 49 12.20 0.91 -17.64
CA PHE A 49 11.87 0.53 -19.02
C PHE A 49 10.47 -0.14 -19.12
N LEU A 50 10.06 -0.89 -18.10
CA LEU A 50 8.78 -1.56 -18.02
C LEU A 50 7.73 -0.78 -17.20
N GLY A 51 8.12 0.32 -16.56
CA GLY A 51 7.21 1.19 -15.80
C GLY A 51 6.34 0.43 -14.80
N TYR A 52 5.03 0.56 -14.95
CA TYR A 52 4.03 -0.07 -14.07
C TYR A 52 3.98 -1.61 -14.15
N VAL A 53 4.52 -2.22 -15.20
CA VAL A 53 4.52 -3.69 -15.36
C VAL A 53 5.28 -4.38 -14.23
N TRP A 54 6.28 -3.73 -13.66
CA TRP A 54 7.01 -4.27 -12.50
C TRP A 54 6.14 -4.50 -11.25
N VAL A 55 5.01 -3.81 -11.12
CA VAL A 55 4.06 -4.03 -10.00
C VAL A 55 3.34 -5.36 -10.16
N PHE A 56 3.11 -5.79 -11.41
CA PHE A 56 2.35 -6.99 -11.74
C PHE A 56 3.19 -8.26 -11.77
N LEU A 57 4.45 -8.14 -12.19
CA LEU A 57 5.33 -9.30 -12.40
C LEU A 57 5.50 -10.20 -11.15
N PRO A 58 5.84 -9.68 -9.95
CA PRO A 58 6.02 -10.52 -8.78
C PRO A 58 4.75 -11.31 -8.40
N PRO A 59 3.54 -10.71 -8.30
CA PRO A 59 2.33 -11.47 -8.01
C PRO A 59 2.02 -12.53 -9.05
N LEU A 60 2.22 -12.22 -10.34
CA LEU A 60 1.99 -13.19 -11.43
C LEU A 60 2.93 -14.37 -11.34
N PHE A 61 4.25 -14.14 -11.21
CA PHE A 61 5.23 -15.22 -11.09
C PHE A 61 4.97 -16.09 -9.85
N THR A 62 4.66 -15.45 -8.72
CA THR A 62 4.35 -16.18 -7.49
C THR A 62 3.10 -17.05 -7.67
N THR A 63 2.03 -16.49 -8.26
CA THR A 63 0.79 -17.22 -8.54
C THR A 63 1.04 -18.39 -9.50
N LEU A 64 1.79 -18.17 -10.58
CA LEU A 64 2.16 -19.22 -11.52
C LEU A 64 2.95 -20.34 -10.85
N THR A 65 3.93 -19.99 -10.01
CA THR A 65 4.72 -20.96 -9.25
C THR A 65 3.85 -21.81 -8.34
N PHE A 66 2.99 -21.21 -7.53
CA PHE A 66 2.09 -21.92 -6.64
C PHE A 66 1.07 -22.79 -7.41
N THR A 67 0.55 -22.27 -8.51
CA THR A 67 -0.36 -23.04 -9.38
C THR A 67 0.33 -24.24 -9.98
N PHE A 68 1.56 -24.08 -10.45
CA PHE A 68 2.37 -25.19 -10.96
C PHE A 68 2.65 -26.25 -9.89
N LEU A 69 3.06 -25.84 -8.69
CA LEU A 69 3.30 -26.76 -7.57
C LEU A 69 2.04 -27.52 -7.16
N ASN A 70 0.89 -26.87 -7.17
CA ASN A 70 -0.39 -27.49 -6.89
C ASN A 70 -0.78 -28.49 -8.00
N SER A 71 -0.56 -28.17 -9.28
CA SER A 71 -0.86 -29.04 -10.41
C SER A 71 -0.01 -30.32 -10.40
N GLN A 72 1.20 -30.27 -9.83
CA GLN A 72 2.09 -31.41 -9.67
C GLN A 72 1.81 -32.22 -8.38
N ASN A 73 0.75 -31.89 -7.63
CA ASN A 73 0.44 -32.47 -6.32
C ASN A 73 1.57 -32.39 -5.28
N ILE A 74 2.53 -31.46 -5.47
CA ILE A 74 3.59 -31.19 -4.50
C ILE A 74 3.00 -30.45 -3.28
N LEU A 75 2.00 -29.60 -3.50
CA LEU A 75 1.19 -28.97 -2.47
C LEU A 75 -0.17 -29.64 -2.47
N SER A 76 -0.48 -30.41 -1.46
CA SER A 76 -1.83 -30.98 -1.23
C SER A 76 -2.72 -29.93 -0.58
N ILE A 77 -3.19 -28.96 -1.37
CA ILE A 77 -4.16 -27.99 -0.92
C ILE A 77 -5.54 -28.58 -1.19
N GLY A 78 -6.37 -28.68 -0.15
CA GLY A 78 -7.73 -29.19 -0.26
C GLY A 78 -8.58 -28.42 -1.29
N GLU A 79 -9.80 -28.88 -1.51
CA GLU A 79 -10.74 -28.23 -2.43
C GLU A 79 -10.93 -26.75 -2.09
N THR A 80 -10.65 -25.88 -3.04
CA THR A 80 -10.85 -24.44 -2.90
C THR A 80 -12.19 -24.05 -3.52
N PRO A 81 -12.93 -23.10 -2.91
CA PRO A 81 -14.26 -22.68 -3.40
C PRO A 81 -14.21 -22.01 -4.79
N VAL A 82 -13.04 -21.59 -5.23
CA VAL A 82 -12.76 -20.99 -6.53
C VAL A 82 -11.52 -21.65 -7.14
N PRO A 83 -11.30 -21.55 -8.47
CA PRO A 83 -10.09 -22.08 -9.10
C PRO A 83 -8.83 -21.63 -8.37
N TYR A 84 -7.95 -22.57 -8.08
CA TYR A 84 -6.76 -22.33 -7.26
C TYR A 84 -5.90 -21.13 -7.68
N PRO A 85 -5.66 -20.86 -8.98
CA PRO A 85 -4.91 -19.68 -9.40
C PRO A 85 -5.51 -18.36 -8.92
N ALA A 86 -6.83 -18.25 -8.97
CA ALA A 86 -7.53 -17.04 -8.52
C ALA A 86 -7.48 -16.89 -6.98
N TYR A 87 -7.65 -18.02 -6.27
CA TYR A 87 -7.53 -18.06 -4.81
C TYR A 87 -6.12 -17.65 -4.35
N ALA A 88 -5.10 -18.25 -4.94
CA ALA A 88 -3.71 -17.96 -4.63
C ALA A 88 -3.35 -16.51 -4.95
N MET A 89 -3.77 -16.01 -6.11
CA MET A 89 -3.51 -14.63 -6.52
C MET A 89 -4.13 -13.62 -5.57
N LEU A 90 -5.37 -13.83 -5.18
CA LEU A 90 -6.06 -12.95 -4.23
C LEU A 90 -5.31 -12.91 -2.88
N GLY A 91 -4.95 -14.06 -2.35
CA GLY A 91 -4.17 -14.17 -1.11
C GLY A 91 -2.81 -13.45 -1.19
N ILE A 92 -2.08 -13.65 -2.29
CA ILE A 92 -0.78 -13.01 -2.52
C ILE A 92 -0.93 -11.48 -2.62
N LEU A 93 -1.93 -10.98 -3.34
CA LEU A 93 -2.16 -9.55 -3.48
C LEU A 93 -2.53 -8.88 -2.16
N LEU A 94 -3.38 -9.52 -1.35
CA LEU A 94 -3.74 -9.03 -0.02
C LEU A 94 -2.53 -9.02 0.91
N TRP A 95 -1.76 -10.11 0.92
CA TRP A 95 -0.53 -10.19 1.71
C TRP A 95 0.47 -9.11 1.31
N GLN A 96 0.71 -8.95 0.01
CA GLN A 96 1.62 -7.93 -0.50
C GLN A 96 1.16 -6.52 -0.14
N ASN A 97 -0.15 -6.26 -0.20
CA ASN A 97 -0.69 -4.97 0.21
C ASN A 97 -0.46 -4.69 1.71
N PHE A 98 -0.62 -5.71 2.55
CA PHE A 98 -0.32 -5.61 3.98
C PHE A 98 1.16 -5.29 4.22
N VAL A 99 2.07 -6.00 3.55
CA VAL A 99 3.52 -5.76 3.64
C VAL A 99 3.88 -4.34 3.18
N ASP A 100 3.29 -3.87 2.08
CA ASP A 100 3.52 -2.52 1.56
C ASP A 100 2.97 -1.45 2.51
N ALA A 101 1.81 -1.68 3.14
CA ALA A 101 1.24 -0.76 4.12
C ALA A 101 2.17 -0.53 5.33
N LEU A 102 2.90 -1.55 5.73
CA LEU A 102 3.88 -1.45 6.82
C LEU A 102 5.19 -0.79 6.36
N ASN A 103 5.66 -1.13 5.18
CA ASN A 103 7.00 -0.72 4.71
C ASN A 103 7.02 0.64 4.02
N SER A 104 5.97 1.03 3.30
CA SER A 104 5.98 2.25 2.49
C SER A 104 6.14 3.53 3.32
N PRO A 105 5.43 3.72 4.46
CA PRO A 105 5.66 4.88 5.32
C PRO A 105 7.10 4.96 5.84
N ILE A 106 7.69 3.81 6.20
CA ILE A 106 9.07 3.74 6.70
C ILE A 106 10.05 4.12 5.59
N LYS A 107 9.85 3.59 4.37
CA LYS A 107 10.66 3.92 3.19
C LYS A 107 10.56 5.41 2.86
N SER A 108 9.36 5.98 2.89
CA SER A 108 9.12 7.40 2.60
C SER A 108 9.88 8.31 3.57
N VAL A 109 9.86 8.01 4.86
CA VAL A 109 10.61 8.75 5.89
C VAL A 109 12.12 8.62 5.67
N ASN A 110 12.61 7.41 5.42
CA ASN A 110 14.04 7.15 5.21
C ASN A 110 14.57 7.82 3.94
N ALA A 111 13.83 7.78 2.84
CA ALA A 111 14.20 8.40 1.57
C ALA A 111 14.31 9.93 1.69
N ASN A 112 13.50 10.55 2.54
CA ASN A 112 13.47 11.99 2.74
C ASN A 112 14.22 12.46 4.00
N LYS A 113 15.02 11.58 4.64
CA LYS A 113 15.75 11.88 5.88
C LYS A 113 16.66 13.11 5.74
N ALA A 114 17.31 13.31 4.61
CA ALA A 114 18.16 14.47 4.36
C ALA A 114 17.37 15.79 4.33
N MET A 115 16.12 15.78 3.88
CA MET A 115 15.23 16.94 3.91
C MET A 115 14.75 17.25 5.32
N LEU A 116 14.45 16.22 6.13
CA LEU A 116 14.02 16.37 7.51
C LEU A 116 15.07 17.07 8.39
N ILE A 117 16.36 16.89 8.09
CA ILE A 117 17.45 17.51 8.84
C ILE A 117 17.62 19.00 8.46
N LYS A 118 17.38 19.34 7.20
CA LYS A 118 17.64 20.69 6.67
C LYS A 118 16.46 21.65 6.77
N VAL A 119 15.24 21.14 6.79
CA VAL A 119 14.01 21.92 6.79
C VAL A 119 13.08 21.39 7.87
N ASN A 120 12.42 22.30 8.59
CA ASN A 120 11.39 21.93 9.57
C ASN A 120 10.14 21.40 8.82
N PHE A 121 10.18 20.12 8.51
CA PHE A 121 9.23 19.45 7.63
C PHE A 121 8.25 18.59 8.44
N PRO A 122 6.93 18.69 8.22
CA PRO A 122 5.97 17.87 8.96
C PRO A 122 6.15 16.39 8.58
N ARG A 123 6.47 15.58 9.58
CA ARG A 123 6.70 14.13 9.41
C ARG A 123 5.45 13.41 8.95
N GLU A 124 4.28 13.93 9.31
CA GLU A 124 2.96 13.44 8.96
C GLU A 124 2.75 13.44 7.43
N ALA A 125 3.29 14.43 6.72
CA ALA A 125 3.23 14.51 5.28
C ALA A 125 3.95 13.33 4.59
N LEU A 126 5.07 12.87 5.14
CA LEU A 126 5.82 11.73 4.60
C LEU A 126 5.07 10.41 4.81
N VAL A 127 4.45 10.24 5.97
CA VAL A 127 3.65 9.06 6.27
C VAL A 127 2.44 9.02 5.34
N LEU A 128 1.74 10.15 5.16
CA LEU A 128 0.62 10.26 4.23
C LEU A 128 1.03 9.99 2.78
N ALA A 129 2.17 10.48 2.34
CA ALA A 129 2.69 10.19 1.00
C ALA A 129 2.96 8.69 0.80
N GLY A 130 3.57 8.03 1.79
CA GLY A 130 3.78 6.59 1.77
C GLY A 130 2.47 5.79 1.75
N LEU A 131 1.47 6.19 2.54
CA LEU A 131 0.14 5.57 2.48
C LEU A 131 -0.54 5.80 1.13
N GLY A 132 -0.36 6.97 0.52
CA GLY A 132 -0.84 7.26 -0.84
C GLY A 132 -0.26 6.29 -1.87
N GLU A 133 1.04 5.97 -1.78
CA GLU A 133 1.70 4.97 -2.63
C GLU A 133 1.09 3.57 -2.46
N VAL A 134 0.82 3.16 -1.22
CA VAL A 134 0.16 1.87 -0.93
C VAL A 134 -1.24 1.82 -1.55
N MET A 135 -2.05 2.87 -1.36
CA MET A 135 -3.39 2.95 -1.96
C MET A 135 -3.34 2.88 -3.48
N PHE A 136 -2.42 3.59 -4.10
CA PHE A 136 -2.23 3.57 -5.54
C PHE A 136 -1.87 2.16 -6.05
N ASN A 137 -0.90 1.51 -5.43
CA ASN A 137 -0.50 0.14 -5.76
C ASN A 137 -1.63 -0.86 -5.54
N PHE A 138 -2.42 -0.68 -4.49
CA PHE A 138 -3.60 -1.50 -4.23
C PHE A 138 -4.63 -1.40 -5.36
N PHE A 139 -4.96 -0.19 -5.81
CA PHE A 139 -5.88 0.00 -6.95
C PHE A 139 -5.35 -0.62 -8.25
N ILE A 140 -4.06 -0.47 -8.54
CA ILE A 140 -3.45 -1.11 -9.72
C ILE A 140 -3.59 -2.63 -9.62
N ARG A 141 -3.34 -3.22 -8.45
CA ARG A 141 -3.47 -4.66 -8.23
C ARG A 141 -4.92 -5.14 -8.32
N LEU A 142 -5.89 -4.35 -7.88
CA LEU A 142 -7.32 -4.66 -8.08
C LEU A 142 -7.67 -4.73 -9.58
N VAL A 143 -7.14 -3.82 -10.38
CA VAL A 143 -7.33 -3.86 -11.85
C VAL A 143 -6.80 -5.17 -12.43
N LEU A 144 -5.72 -5.72 -11.88
CA LEU A 144 -5.17 -7.02 -12.30
C LEU A 144 -6.08 -8.20 -11.93
N LEU A 145 -6.84 -8.11 -10.85
CA LEU A 145 -7.80 -9.15 -10.48
C LEU A 145 -8.97 -9.26 -11.46
N ILE A 146 -9.38 -8.15 -12.08
CA ILE A 146 -10.53 -8.12 -13.00
C ILE A 146 -10.41 -9.15 -14.14
N PRO A 147 -9.31 -9.17 -14.93
CA PRO A 147 -9.17 -10.17 -16.00
C PRO A 147 -9.10 -11.60 -15.46
N VAL A 148 -8.54 -11.82 -14.28
CA VAL A 148 -8.50 -13.16 -13.67
C VAL A 148 -9.91 -13.65 -13.34
N PHE A 149 -10.75 -12.80 -12.76
CA PHE A 149 -12.15 -13.17 -12.49
C PHE A 149 -12.95 -13.45 -13.77
N ILE A 150 -12.69 -12.69 -14.84
CA ILE A 150 -13.34 -12.91 -16.14
C ILE A 150 -12.89 -14.23 -16.79
N ILE A 151 -11.57 -14.50 -16.80
CA ILE A 151 -10.98 -15.71 -17.44
C ILE A 151 -11.46 -16.98 -16.74
N PHE A 152 -11.58 -16.94 -15.41
CA PHE A 152 -12.00 -18.11 -14.62
C PHE A 152 -13.51 -18.18 -14.40
N GLU A 153 -14.30 -17.29 -15.04
CA GLU A 153 -15.77 -17.25 -14.94
C GLU A 153 -16.28 -17.34 -13.49
N ILE A 154 -15.56 -16.68 -12.56
CA ILE A 154 -15.90 -16.75 -11.14
C ILE A 154 -17.19 -15.93 -10.93
N PRO A 155 -18.31 -16.58 -10.55
CA PRO A 155 -19.53 -15.84 -10.30
C PRO A 155 -19.31 -14.93 -9.11
N VAL A 156 -19.36 -13.62 -9.33
CA VAL A 156 -19.41 -12.63 -8.26
C VAL A 156 -20.80 -12.72 -7.64
N THR A 157 -21.01 -13.79 -6.88
CA THR A 157 -22.29 -13.96 -6.17
C THR A 157 -22.34 -12.98 -5.03
N THR A 158 -23.28 -12.07 -5.06
CA THR A 158 -23.65 -11.13 -3.99
C THR A 158 -24.25 -11.86 -2.76
N SER A 159 -23.86 -13.08 -2.49
CA SER A 159 -24.30 -13.86 -1.31
C SER A 159 -23.40 -13.56 -0.10
N ILE A 160 -23.17 -12.27 0.17
CA ILE A 160 -22.65 -11.80 1.45
C ILE A 160 -23.70 -10.84 2.02
N LEU A 161 -24.79 -11.39 2.43
CA LEU A 161 -25.76 -10.77 3.33
C LEU A 161 -26.40 -11.87 4.17
#